data_aa81bf1313beeaffaa0289d834db6aee
#
_entry.id   aa81bf1313beeaffaa0289d834db6aee
#
_cell.length_a   1.000
_cell.length_b   1.000
_cell.length_c   1.000
_cell.angle_alpha   90.00
_cell.angle_beta   90.00
_cell.angle_gamma   90.00
#
_symmetry.space_group_name_H-M   'P 1'
#
loop_
_entity.id
_entity.type
_entity.pdbx_description
1 polymer ?
#
loop_
_entity_poly.entity_id
_entity_poly.type
_entity_poly.pdbx_seq_one_letter_code
_entity_poly.pdbx_strand_id
1 'polypeptide(L)'
;MNTKIFITVFTVFTLLISCKKGDKGDTGPIGAAGTSGINGNANVKVFYFGKDSIDASHSALVLALPATVTSNMIDSSAVLVYHKITGLWFSSPGFGLNAAYQTRVYTQLTDVYLKALNPDGTGYSGVKYVFEKLKVIVIPSSDFSGFRKKPVDFTDYSATMKYYGLSED
;
A
#
# COMPACT_ATOMS: atom_id res chain seq x y z
N MET A 1 51.70 10.51 39.34
CA MET A 1 50.63 9.95 38.47
C MET A 1 50.90 10.50 37.06
N ASN A 2 51.29 9.65 36.12
CA ASN A 2 51.96 10.07 34.89
C ASN A 2 50.98 10.77 33.91
N THR A 3 51.29 12.01 33.57
CA THR A 3 50.55 12.86 32.63
C THR A 3 50.27 12.17 31.25
N LYS A 4 51.11 11.24 30.87
CA LYS A 4 50.95 10.45 29.62
C LYS A 4 49.77 9.50 29.67
N ILE A 5 49.39 8.96 30.84
CA ILE A 5 48.25 8.06 31.00
C ILE A 5 46.93 8.86 30.88
N PHE A 6 46.90 10.12 31.35
CA PHE A 6 45.73 10.97 31.29
C PHE A 6 45.35 11.38 29.84
N ILE A 7 46.38 11.64 29.03
CA ILE A 7 46.19 12.01 27.62
C ILE A 7 45.66 10.81 26.82
N THR A 8 46.16 9.60 27.05
CA THR A 8 45.74 8.40 26.36
C THR A 8 44.29 8.01 26.68
N VAL A 9 43.84 8.17 27.95
CA VAL A 9 42.47 7.88 28.34
C VAL A 9 41.49 8.92 27.79
N PHE A 10 41.88 10.20 27.69
CA PHE A 10 41.05 11.24 27.11
C PHE A 10 40.86 11.07 25.58
N THR A 11 41.90 10.62 24.88
CA THR A 11 41.81 10.40 23.41
C THR A 11 40.94 9.20 23.05
N VAL A 12 40.87 8.16 23.88
CA VAL A 12 39.99 6.98 23.66
C VAL A 12 38.53 7.33 23.95
N PHE A 13 38.27 8.23 24.89
CA PHE A 13 36.87 8.61 25.23
C PHE A 13 36.20 9.48 24.18
N THR A 14 36.96 10.24 23.36
CA THR A 14 36.41 11.10 22.30
C THR A 14 36.00 10.32 21.02
N LEU A 15 36.43 9.05 20.86
CA LEU A 15 36.10 8.24 19.70
C LEU A 15 34.75 7.49 19.81
N LEU A 16 34.09 7.52 20.96
CA LEU A 16 32.84 6.77 21.21
C LEU A 16 31.56 7.60 21.00
N ILE A 17 31.65 8.90 20.64
CA ILE A 17 30.48 9.78 20.55
C ILE A 17 30.01 10.02 19.11
N SER A 18 30.53 9.27 18.11
CA SER A 18 30.17 9.50 16.70
C SER A 18 29.25 8.42 16.12
N CYS A 19 28.27 7.97 16.89
CA CYS A 19 27.18 7.19 16.31
C CYS A 19 25.99 8.11 16.05
N LYS A 20 26.03 8.87 14.96
CA LYS A 20 24.82 9.53 14.45
C LYS A 20 23.88 8.45 13.94
N LYS A 21 22.71 8.39 14.54
CA LYS A 21 21.59 7.59 14.01
C LYS A 21 21.37 8.02 12.57
N GLY A 22 21.50 7.11 11.63
CA GLY A 22 21.27 7.38 10.22
C GLY A 22 19.89 8.02 10.02
N ASP A 23 19.81 8.99 9.13
CA ASP A 23 18.56 9.64 8.78
C ASP A 23 17.56 8.60 8.29
N LYS A 24 16.30 8.77 8.70
CA LYS A 24 15.19 7.95 8.22
C LYS A 24 15.12 8.14 6.71
N GLY A 25 15.25 7.07 5.96
CA GLY A 25 15.18 7.12 4.50
C GLY A 25 13.92 7.87 4.04
N ASP A 26 14.07 8.62 2.95
CA ASP A 26 12.98 9.41 2.37
C ASP A 26 11.77 8.53 2.07
N THR A 27 10.60 9.08 2.36
CA THR A 27 9.33 8.47 1.93
C THR A 27 9.36 8.32 0.42
N GLY A 28 9.13 7.13 -0.11
CA GLY A 28 9.13 6.88 -1.55
C GLY A 28 8.22 7.86 -2.29
N PRO A 29 8.51 8.16 -3.55
CA PRO A 29 7.74 9.12 -4.34
C PRO A 29 6.28 8.67 -4.43
N ILE A 30 5.37 9.64 -4.28
CA ILE A 30 3.93 9.44 -4.51
C ILE A 30 3.77 8.89 -5.93
N GLY A 31 3.03 7.78 -6.06
CA GLY A 31 2.72 7.18 -7.36
C GLY A 31 2.09 8.20 -8.31
N ALA A 32 2.45 8.13 -9.59
CA ALA A 32 1.86 9.00 -10.61
C ALA A 32 0.35 8.83 -10.65
N ALA A 33 -0.38 9.95 -10.79
CA ALA A 33 -1.83 9.90 -11.01
C ALA A 33 -2.13 9.07 -12.27
N GLY A 34 -3.07 8.13 -12.16
CA GLY A 34 -3.48 7.28 -13.27
C GLY A 34 -4.00 8.09 -14.45
N THR A 35 -3.80 7.59 -15.66
CA THR A 35 -4.40 8.14 -16.89
C THR A 35 -5.91 7.97 -16.86
N SER A 36 -6.64 8.97 -17.36
CA SER A 36 -8.10 8.89 -17.52
C SER A 36 -8.48 7.66 -18.35
N GLY A 37 -9.48 6.90 -17.86
CA GLY A 37 -9.96 5.71 -18.55
C GLY A 37 -10.57 6.02 -19.93
N ILE A 38 -10.53 5.04 -20.81
CA ILE A 38 -11.08 5.13 -22.17
C ILE A 38 -12.54 4.65 -22.16
N ASN A 39 -13.43 5.43 -22.81
CA ASN A 39 -14.83 5.07 -23.14
C ASN A 39 -15.73 4.61 -21.97
N GLY A 40 -16.39 5.56 -21.32
CA GLY A 40 -17.47 5.30 -20.34
C GLY A 40 -17.00 5.25 -18.88
N ASN A 41 -15.69 5.18 -18.64
CA ASN A 41 -15.08 5.16 -17.31
C ASN A 41 -14.39 6.50 -16.98
N ALA A 42 -14.88 7.61 -17.49
CA ALA A 42 -14.25 8.93 -17.41
C ALA A 42 -13.91 9.39 -15.99
N ASN A 43 -14.54 8.80 -14.97
CA ASN A 43 -14.38 9.17 -13.58
C ASN A 43 -13.61 8.13 -12.74
N VAL A 44 -13.32 6.96 -13.29
CA VAL A 44 -12.54 5.94 -12.57
C VAL A 44 -11.08 6.41 -12.45
N LYS A 45 -10.59 6.49 -11.23
CA LYS A 45 -9.21 6.88 -10.95
C LYS A 45 -8.41 5.67 -10.50
N VAL A 46 -7.22 5.53 -11.05
CA VAL A 46 -6.29 4.43 -10.72
C VAL A 46 -5.01 5.02 -10.18
N PHE A 47 -4.56 4.48 -9.05
CA PHE A 47 -3.33 4.89 -8.38
C PHE A 47 -2.43 3.68 -8.25
N TYR A 48 -1.18 3.84 -8.64
CA TYR A 48 -0.15 2.79 -8.58
C TYR A 48 0.84 3.13 -7.48
N PHE A 49 1.16 2.13 -6.69
CA PHE A 49 2.19 2.21 -5.66
C PHE A 49 3.27 1.18 -5.94
N GLY A 50 4.49 1.54 -5.64
CA GLY A 50 5.65 0.69 -5.84
C GLY A 50 5.74 -0.46 -4.84
N LYS A 51 6.92 -1.05 -4.78
CA LYS A 51 7.25 -2.15 -3.88
C LYS A 51 7.12 -1.74 -2.43
N ASP A 52 6.46 -2.57 -1.63
CA ASP A 52 6.33 -2.41 -0.18
C ASP A 52 6.27 -3.78 0.51
N SER A 53 6.27 -3.84 1.82
CA SER A 53 6.28 -5.11 2.55
C SER A 53 5.51 -5.04 3.86
N ILE A 54 4.97 -6.19 4.24
CA ILE A 54 4.37 -6.44 5.55
C ILE A 54 5.19 -7.46 6.33
N ASP A 55 5.25 -7.29 7.64
CA ASP A 55 5.78 -8.25 8.62
C ASP A 55 5.10 -8.04 9.98
N ALA A 56 5.53 -8.78 10.99
CA ALA A 56 4.95 -8.70 12.33
C ALA A 56 5.05 -7.30 12.98
N SER A 57 6.07 -6.52 12.62
CA SER A 57 6.28 -5.15 13.13
C SER A 57 5.63 -4.08 12.26
N HIS A 58 5.34 -4.40 11.00
CA HIS A 58 4.78 -3.51 9.98
C HIS A 58 3.66 -4.21 9.23
N SER A 59 2.52 -4.37 9.90
CA SER A 59 1.38 -5.13 9.36
C SER A 59 0.34 -4.27 8.62
N ALA A 60 0.54 -2.96 8.52
CA ALA A 60 -0.35 -2.05 7.80
C ALA A 60 0.45 -1.13 6.88
N LEU A 61 0.00 -1.01 5.64
CA LEU A 61 0.52 -0.08 4.65
C LEU A 61 -0.43 1.09 4.50
N VAL A 62 0.12 2.28 4.33
CA VAL A 62 -0.63 3.50 4.05
C VAL A 62 -0.45 3.85 2.57
N LEU A 63 -1.52 3.76 1.81
CA LEU A 63 -1.58 4.12 0.40
C LEU A 63 -2.15 5.54 0.30
N ALA A 64 -1.28 6.54 0.46
CA ALA A 64 -1.67 7.95 0.44
C ALA A 64 -2.11 8.36 -0.96
N LEU A 65 -3.35 8.80 -1.11
CA LEU A 65 -3.87 9.28 -2.39
C LEU A 65 -3.49 10.77 -2.59
N PRO A 66 -3.36 11.22 -3.86
CA PRO A 66 -3.05 12.62 -4.13
C PRO A 66 -4.13 13.57 -3.59
N ALA A 67 -3.76 14.81 -3.27
CA ALA A 67 -4.67 15.85 -2.76
C ALA A 67 -5.87 16.17 -3.70
N THR A 68 -5.81 15.72 -4.95
CA THR A 68 -6.94 15.81 -5.90
C THR A 68 -8.07 14.83 -5.59
N VAL A 69 -7.84 13.87 -4.71
CA VAL A 69 -8.85 12.95 -4.16
C VAL A 69 -9.28 13.52 -2.82
N THR A 70 -10.54 13.86 -2.68
CA THR A 70 -11.10 14.39 -1.43
C THR A 70 -11.74 13.28 -0.60
N SER A 71 -11.91 13.52 0.71
CA SER A 71 -12.64 12.58 1.59
C SER A 71 -14.06 12.31 1.09
N ASN A 72 -14.78 13.35 0.68
CA ASN A 72 -16.12 13.20 0.11
C ASN A 72 -16.15 12.29 -1.14
N MET A 73 -15.08 12.35 -1.97
CA MET A 73 -14.97 11.46 -3.12
C MET A 73 -14.77 10.01 -2.67
N ILE A 74 -13.93 9.76 -1.67
CA ILE A 74 -13.71 8.41 -1.12
C ILE A 74 -15.00 7.88 -0.50
N ASP A 75 -15.70 8.68 0.32
CA ASP A 75 -16.92 8.28 1.02
C ASP A 75 -18.08 7.94 0.06
N SER A 76 -18.08 8.55 -1.14
CA SER A 76 -19.09 8.33 -2.18
C SER A 76 -18.64 7.37 -3.29
N SER A 77 -17.54 6.66 -3.14
CA SER A 77 -16.95 5.79 -4.16
C SER A 77 -16.77 4.37 -3.65
N ALA A 78 -16.70 3.40 -4.59
CA ALA A 78 -16.09 2.12 -4.26
C ALA A 78 -14.57 2.25 -4.38
N VAL A 79 -13.86 1.76 -3.39
CA VAL A 79 -12.40 1.71 -3.36
C VAL A 79 -11.98 0.26 -3.45
N LEU A 80 -11.35 -0.10 -4.56
CA LEU A 80 -10.78 -1.43 -4.78
C LEU A 80 -9.28 -1.38 -4.58
N VAL A 81 -8.74 -2.37 -3.90
CA VAL A 81 -7.30 -2.48 -3.67
C VAL A 81 -6.81 -3.82 -4.17
N TYR A 82 -5.73 -3.82 -4.91
CA TYR A 82 -5.04 -5.02 -5.36
C TYR A 82 -3.57 -4.95 -4.99
N HIS A 83 -2.99 -6.11 -4.69
CA HIS A 83 -1.56 -6.23 -4.45
C HIS A 83 -0.96 -7.36 -5.28
N LYS A 84 0.25 -7.16 -5.78
CA LYS A 84 0.98 -8.13 -6.58
C LYS A 84 2.08 -8.77 -5.76
N ILE A 85 2.12 -10.08 -5.74
CA ILE A 85 3.17 -10.88 -5.10
C ILE A 85 3.46 -12.11 -5.94
N THR A 86 4.73 -12.44 -6.14
CA THR A 86 5.17 -13.55 -7.01
C THR A 86 4.55 -13.53 -8.42
N GLY A 87 4.40 -12.32 -8.99
CA GLY A 87 3.81 -12.12 -10.31
C GLY A 87 2.27 -12.20 -10.35
N LEU A 88 1.60 -12.60 -9.27
CA LEU A 88 0.14 -12.76 -9.21
C LEU A 88 -0.53 -11.57 -8.53
N TRP A 89 -1.67 -11.14 -9.07
CA TRP A 89 -2.52 -10.12 -8.46
C TRP A 89 -3.56 -10.74 -7.54
N PHE A 90 -3.69 -10.17 -6.34
CA PHE A 90 -4.69 -10.54 -5.34
C PHE A 90 -5.58 -9.34 -5.01
N SER A 91 -6.88 -9.57 -4.90
CA SER A 91 -7.82 -8.56 -4.41
C SER A 91 -7.70 -8.39 -2.90
N SER A 92 -7.97 -7.17 -2.40
CA SER A 92 -8.08 -6.85 -0.99
C SER A 92 -9.40 -6.10 -0.72
N PRO A 93 -10.15 -6.47 0.31
CA PRO A 93 -9.87 -7.51 1.32
C PRO A 93 -9.91 -8.93 0.73
N GLY A 94 -9.13 -9.83 1.28
CA GLY A 94 -9.08 -11.23 0.84
C GLY A 94 -7.90 -11.99 1.42
N PHE A 95 -7.79 -13.26 1.08
CA PHE A 95 -6.63 -14.07 1.40
C PHE A 95 -5.51 -13.79 0.40
N GLY A 96 -4.28 -13.70 0.89
CA GLY A 96 -3.08 -13.64 0.07
C GLY A 96 -2.52 -15.01 -0.26
N LEU A 97 -1.27 -15.04 -0.73
CA LEU A 97 -0.56 -16.20 -1.25
C LEU A 97 -0.79 -17.47 -0.41
N ASN A 98 -1.40 -18.49 -1.01
CA ASN A 98 -1.72 -19.78 -0.39
C ASN A 98 -2.48 -19.66 0.95
N ALA A 99 -3.30 -18.63 1.11
CA ALA A 99 -4.01 -18.30 2.34
C ALA A 99 -3.08 -18.09 3.57
N ALA A 100 -1.81 -17.75 3.35
CA ALA A 100 -0.84 -17.56 4.43
C ALA A 100 -1.11 -16.30 5.27
N TYR A 101 -1.87 -15.35 4.73
CA TYR A 101 -2.36 -14.16 5.40
C TYR A 101 -3.71 -13.75 4.82
N GLN A 102 -4.43 -12.91 5.53
CA GLN A 102 -5.58 -12.20 4.99
C GLN A 102 -5.34 -10.69 5.06
N THR A 103 -6.04 -9.96 4.19
CA THR A 103 -5.97 -8.51 4.14
C THR A 103 -7.30 -7.88 4.50
N ARG A 104 -7.24 -6.70 5.15
CA ARG A 104 -8.37 -5.79 5.33
C ARG A 104 -8.02 -4.45 4.69
N VAL A 105 -9.05 -3.83 4.11
CA VAL A 105 -8.95 -2.47 3.56
C VAL A 105 -9.88 -1.57 4.37
N TYR A 106 -9.38 -0.41 4.74
CA TYR A 106 -10.19 0.66 5.31
C TYR A 106 -9.64 2.01 4.86
N THR A 107 -10.47 3.02 4.91
CA THR A 107 -10.10 4.40 4.53
C THR A 107 -10.16 5.30 5.75
N GLN A 108 -9.26 6.27 5.79
CA GLN A 108 -9.29 7.34 6.79
C GLN A 108 -8.93 8.64 6.09
N LEU A 109 -9.87 9.58 6.02
CA LEU A 109 -9.76 10.79 5.20
C LEU A 109 -9.52 10.43 3.72
N THR A 110 -8.33 10.70 3.22
CA THR A 110 -7.92 10.40 1.83
C THR A 110 -6.96 9.23 1.74
N ASP A 111 -6.54 8.66 2.87
CA ASP A 111 -5.60 7.54 2.89
C ASP A 111 -6.35 6.20 2.85
N VAL A 112 -5.82 5.28 2.07
CA VAL A 112 -6.29 3.90 1.99
C VAL A 112 -5.29 3.02 2.75
N TYR A 113 -5.79 2.25 3.70
CA TYR A 113 -4.97 1.36 4.51
C TYR A 113 -5.18 -0.08 4.06
N LEU A 114 -4.09 -0.76 3.78
CA LEU A 114 -4.04 -2.20 3.56
C LEU A 114 -3.41 -2.84 4.79
N LYS A 115 -4.21 -3.54 5.60
CA LYS A 115 -3.74 -4.21 6.82
C LYS A 115 -3.69 -5.71 6.62
N ALA A 116 -2.54 -6.32 6.93
CA ALA A 116 -2.42 -7.78 7.00
C ALA A 116 -2.84 -8.30 8.37
N LEU A 117 -3.40 -9.48 8.36
CA LEU A 117 -3.80 -10.26 9.53
C LEU A 117 -3.35 -11.71 9.32
N ASN A 118 -3.25 -12.47 10.38
CA ASN A 118 -3.17 -13.94 10.30
C ASN A 118 -4.45 -14.51 9.67
N PRO A 119 -4.43 -15.71 9.11
CA PRO A 119 -5.61 -16.33 8.50
C PRO A 119 -6.83 -16.45 9.45
N ASP A 120 -6.60 -16.51 10.76
CA ASP A 120 -7.63 -16.55 11.80
C ASP A 120 -8.19 -15.15 12.17
N GLY A 121 -7.68 -14.09 11.54
CA GLY A 121 -8.10 -12.70 11.78
C GLY A 121 -7.39 -12.00 12.93
N THR A 122 -6.47 -12.67 13.61
CA THR A 122 -5.63 -12.05 14.65
C THR A 122 -4.56 -11.13 14.06
N GLY A 123 -3.88 -10.35 14.90
CA GLY A 123 -2.78 -9.48 14.47
C GLY A 123 -1.70 -10.27 13.74
N TYR A 124 -1.24 -9.74 12.60
CA TYR A 124 -0.24 -10.42 11.79
C TYR A 124 1.07 -10.63 12.55
N SER A 125 1.50 -11.87 12.61
CA SER A 125 2.74 -12.31 13.27
C SER A 125 3.62 -13.20 12.37
N GLY A 126 3.27 -13.28 11.09
CA GLY A 126 3.92 -14.16 10.13
C GLY A 126 5.24 -13.61 9.58
N VAL A 127 5.76 -14.32 8.60
CA VAL A 127 6.99 -13.95 7.88
C VAL A 127 6.79 -12.70 7.03
N LYS A 128 7.89 -12.05 6.66
CA LYS A 128 7.85 -10.89 5.77
C LYS A 128 7.37 -11.29 4.37
N TYR A 129 6.33 -10.61 3.89
CA TYR A 129 5.91 -10.64 2.48
C TYR A 129 6.23 -9.30 1.81
N VAL A 130 6.73 -9.40 0.59
CA VAL A 130 7.08 -8.23 -0.22
C VAL A 130 6.10 -8.15 -1.38
N PHE A 131 5.32 -7.09 -1.43
CA PHE A 131 4.46 -6.76 -2.56
C PHE A 131 5.30 -6.06 -3.63
N GLU A 132 5.19 -6.53 -4.86
CA GLU A 132 5.89 -5.98 -6.01
C GLU A 132 5.28 -4.65 -6.46
N LYS A 133 3.95 -4.60 -6.43
CA LYS A 133 3.13 -3.44 -6.78
C LYS A 133 1.84 -3.46 -5.96
N LEU A 134 1.27 -2.27 -5.72
CA LEU A 134 -0.09 -2.13 -5.20
C LEU A 134 -0.87 -1.20 -6.13
N LYS A 135 -2.17 -1.41 -6.23
CA LYS A 135 -3.07 -0.65 -7.08
C LYS A 135 -4.32 -0.29 -6.30
N VAL A 136 -4.69 0.98 -6.30
CA VAL A 136 -5.95 1.47 -5.75
C VAL A 136 -6.79 2.00 -6.90
N ILE A 137 -8.05 1.57 -6.98
CA ILE A 137 -9.01 2.01 -7.98
C ILE A 137 -10.17 2.67 -7.23
N VAL A 138 -10.45 3.91 -7.56
CA VAL A 138 -11.57 4.68 -7.00
C VAL A 138 -12.63 4.82 -8.06
N ILE A 139 -13.82 4.26 -7.81
CA ILE A 139 -14.96 4.22 -8.72
C ILE A 139 -16.07 5.08 -8.12
N PRO A 140 -16.35 6.26 -8.67
CA PRO A 140 -17.42 7.13 -8.18
C PRO A 140 -18.80 6.51 -8.28
N SER A 141 -19.70 6.88 -7.37
CA SER A 141 -21.07 6.36 -7.33
C SER A 141 -21.88 6.63 -8.61
N SER A 142 -21.54 7.67 -9.37
CA SER A 142 -22.15 7.94 -10.68
C SER A 142 -21.99 6.78 -11.66
N ASP A 143 -20.91 6.01 -11.52
CA ASP A 143 -20.61 4.89 -12.41
C ASP A 143 -21.30 3.58 -11.97
N PHE A 144 -21.92 3.59 -10.77
CA PHE A 144 -22.72 2.47 -10.27
C PHE A 144 -24.17 2.44 -10.81
N SER A 145 -24.65 3.48 -11.47
CA SER A 145 -26.03 3.53 -11.99
C SER A 145 -26.33 2.46 -13.07
N GLY A 146 -25.29 1.85 -13.63
CA GLY A 146 -25.39 0.74 -14.60
C GLY A 146 -25.44 -0.67 -14.01
N PHE A 147 -25.34 -0.85 -12.70
CA PHE A 147 -25.26 -2.18 -12.03
C PHE A 147 -26.53 -3.03 -12.08
N ARG A 148 -27.58 -2.61 -12.80
CA ARG A 148 -28.71 -3.49 -13.12
C ARG A 148 -28.34 -4.64 -14.05
N LYS A 149 -27.16 -4.59 -14.71
CA LYS A 149 -26.59 -5.70 -15.47
C LYS A 149 -25.50 -6.34 -14.61
N LYS A 150 -25.47 -7.67 -14.61
CA LYS A 150 -24.55 -8.54 -13.84
C LYS A 150 -23.21 -7.84 -13.54
N PRO A 151 -22.93 -7.48 -12.29
CA PRO A 151 -21.70 -6.76 -11.94
C PRO A 151 -20.50 -7.67 -12.22
N VAL A 152 -19.37 -7.05 -12.58
CA VAL A 152 -18.09 -7.76 -12.66
C VAL A 152 -17.72 -8.28 -11.26
N ASP A 153 -17.10 -9.43 -11.20
CA ASP A 153 -16.52 -9.93 -9.94
C ASP A 153 -15.26 -9.13 -9.63
N PHE A 154 -15.33 -8.22 -8.66
CA PHE A 154 -14.20 -7.39 -8.25
C PHE A 154 -13.08 -8.16 -7.53
N THR A 155 -13.30 -9.44 -7.20
CA THR A 155 -12.23 -10.30 -6.69
C THR A 155 -11.36 -10.84 -7.84
N ASP A 156 -11.88 -10.86 -9.05
CA ASP A 156 -11.12 -11.16 -10.27
C ASP A 156 -10.45 -9.87 -10.80
N TYR A 157 -9.14 -9.80 -10.66
CA TYR A 157 -8.34 -8.66 -11.08
C TYR A 157 -8.46 -8.41 -12.60
N SER A 158 -8.23 -9.45 -13.42
CA SER A 158 -8.25 -9.32 -14.88
C SER A 158 -9.64 -8.95 -15.41
N ALA A 159 -10.70 -9.56 -14.86
CA ALA A 159 -12.08 -9.20 -15.19
C ALA A 159 -12.38 -7.72 -14.85
N THR A 160 -11.90 -7.24 -13.72
CA THR A 160 -12.05 -5.84 -13.31
C THR A 160 -11.30 -4.90 -14.23
N MET A 161 -10.04 -5.17 -14.56
CA MET A 161 -9.26 -4.36 -15.49
C MET A 161 -9.95 -4.27 -16.84
N LYS A 162 -10.36 -5.41 -17.40
CA LYS A 162 -11.07 -5.49 -18.69
C LYS A 162 -12.39 -4.72 -18.66
N TYR A 163 -13.16 -4.85 -17.58
CA TYR A 163 -14.46 -4.18 -17.45
C TYR A 163 -14.35 -2.66 -17.50
N TYR A 164 -13.34 -2.11 -16.83
CA TYR A 164 -13.08 -0.67 -16.79
C TYR A 164 -12.11 -0.18 -17.88
N GLY A 165 -11.62 -1.04 -18.76
CA GLY A 165 -10.65 -0.67 -19.81
C GLY A 165 -9.32 -0.18 -19.22
N LEU A 166 -8.91 -0.72 -18.10
CA LEU A 166 -7.68 -0.36 -17.39
C LEU A 166 -6.52 -1.27 -17.80
N SER A 167 -5.28 -0.75 -17.68
CA SER A 167 -4.08 -1.56 -17.85
C SER A 167 -3.92 -2.56 -16.72
N GLU A 168 -3.46 -3.77 -17.04
CA GLU A 168 -3.09 -4.81 -16.07
C GLU A 168 -1.72 -4.60 -15.44
N ASP A 169 -0.90 -3.67 -15.94
CA ASP A 169 0.48 -3.41 -15.51
C ASP A 169 0.59 -2.44 -14.32
#